data_f1e76780fb7d17b947afffefa45f31b7
#
_entry.id   f1e76780fb7d17b947afffefa45f31b7
#
_cell.length_a   1.000
_cell.length_b   1.000
_cell.length_c   1.000
_cell.angle_alpha   90.00
_cell.angle_beta   90.00
_cell.angle_gamma   90.00
#
_symmetry.space_group_name_H-M   'P 1'
#
loop_
_entity.id
_entity.type
_entity.pdbx_description
1 polymer ?
#
loop_
_entity_poly.entity_id
_entity_poly.type
_entity_poly.pdbx_seq_one_letter_code
_entity_poly.pdbx_strand_id
1 'polypeptide(L)'
;MTATAERMPALYLSHGAPPLADDPVWPGELAAWSAGLPRPRAILMVSAHWEEAPLALGSTETVPLVYDFWGFPEHYYGVRYEAPGAPALADSVRKLLRGAGTPVQGIPDRGLDHGAYVPLVEMFPDADIPVLQISLPTLDPQKLMAVGRKLAPLRDEGVLIVGSGFFTHNLAALRHQGGGVPGWSAEFDDWGDRALRAQDIDALIDFEHTSPAGKLAHPRTEHFAPLFVTLGAAEDDLDRGRSVIDGFWMGLAKRSVQFG
;
A
#
# COMPACT_ATOMS: atom_id res chain seq x y z
N MET A 1 -29.24 -13.71 14.68
CA MET A 1 -28.93 -13.08 13.39
C MET A 1 -27.54 -12.50 13.55
N THR A 2 -26.51 -13.16 13.04
CA THR A 2 -25.16 -12.59 12.98
C THR A 2 -25.22 -11.43 11.99
N ALA A 3 -24.95 -10.21 12.48
CA ALA A 3 -24.74 -9.08 11.58
C ALA A 3 -23.69 -9.52 10.56
N THR A 4 -24.00 -9.47 9.27
CA THR A 4 -23.00 -9.62 8.22
C THR A 4 -21.98 -8.53 8.48
N ALA A 5 -20.72 -8.90 8.71
CA ALA A 5 -19.65 -7.92 8.84
C ALA A 5 -19.68 -7.06 7.59
N GLU A 6 -19.60 -5.74 7.77
CA GLU A 6 -19.48 -4.82 6.65
C GLU A 6 -18.20 -5.15 5.88
N ARG A 7 -18.30 -5.23 4.55
CA ARG A 7 -17.15 -5.51 3.69
C ARG A 7 -16.10 -4.41 3.86
N MET A 8 -14.88 -4.81 4.18
CA MET A 8 -13.79 -3.86 4.36
C MET A 8 -13.44 -3.18 3.04
N PRO A 9 -13.11 -1.88 3.04
CA PRO A 9 -12.54 -1.23 1.87
C PRO A 9 -11.17 -1.83 1.52
N ALA A 10 -10.67 -1.54 0.32
CA ALA A 10 -9.28 -1.75 -0.04
C ALA A 10 -8.60 -0.40 -0.19
N LEU A 11 -7.38 -0.26 0.31
CA LEU A 11 -6.66 1.01 0.34
C LEU A 11 -5.39 0.93 -0.50
N TYR A 12 -5.13 1.98 -1.28
CA TYR A 12 -3.79 2.31 -1.72
C TYR A 12 -3.33 3.54 -0.97
N LEU A 13 -2.18 3.46 -0.31
CA LEU A 13 -1.63 4.59 0.42
C LEU A 13 -0.19 4.90 -0.03
N SER A 14 0.11 6.18 -0.07
CA SER A 14 1.48 6.67 -0.11
C SER A 14 2.03 6.61 1.31
N HIS A 15 3.12 5.85 1.51
CA HIS A 15 3.60 5.54 2.87
C HIS A 15 4.61 6.56 3.42
N GLY A 16 5.14 7.42 2.54
CA GLY A 16 6.19 8.34 2.94
C GLY A 16 7.50 7.62 3.24
N ALA A 17 8.30 8.27 4.07
CA ALA A 17 9.53 7.75 4.64
C ALA A 17 9.50 8.03 6.15
N PRO A 18 10.46 7.56 6.95
CA PRO A 18 10.43 7.79 8.40
C PRO A 18 10.13 9.23 8.86
N PRO A 19 10.63 10.30 8.17
CA PRO A 19 10.26 11.67 8.49
C PRO A 19 8.77 12.04 8.29
N LEU A 20 7.93 11.12 7.78
CA LEU A 20 6.48 11.34 7.80
C LEU A 20 5.97 11.65 9.20
N ALA A 21 6.49 10.99 10.22
CA ALA A 21 6.10 11.22 11.62
C ALA A 21 6.30 12.68 12.09
N ASP A 22 7.21 13.42 11.46
CA ASP A 22 7.50 14.82 11.76
C ASP A 22 6.74 15.79 10.85
N ASP A 23 5.95 15.30 9.89
CA ASP A 23 5.13 16.17 9.03
C ASP A 23 3.97 16.75 9.88
N PRO A 24 3.71 18.07 9.78
CA PRO A 24 2.71 18.72 10.63
C PRO A 24 1.27 18.36 10.31
N VAL A 25 1.00 17.75 9.16
CA VAL A 25 -0.36 17.51 8.63
C VAL A 25 -0.62 16.05 8.36
N TRP A 26 0.30 15.36 7.70
CA TRP A 26 0.09 14.02 7.16
C TRP A 26 -0.22 12.94 8.21
N PRO A 27 0.43 12.86 9.40
CA PRO A 27 0.01 11.95 10.46
C PRO A 27 -1.45 12.12 10.85
N GLY A 28 -1.91 13.38 10.96
CA GLY A 28 -3.31 13.68 11.25
C GLY A 28 -4.28 13.25 10.15
N GLU A 29 -3.89 13.34 8.88
CA GLU A 29 -4.69 12.85 7.74
C GLU A 29 -4.83 11.32 7.80
N LEU A 30 -3.74 10.58 8.08
CA LEU A 30 -3.74 9.13 8.23
C LEU A 30 -4.60 8.68 9.43
N ALA A 31 -4.45 9.34 10.57
CA ALA A 31 -5.27 9.06 11.76
C ALA A 31 -6.76 9.33 11.51
N ALA A 32 -7.09 10.43 10.86
CA ALA A 32 -8.48 10.75 10.49
C ALA A 32 -9.06 9.73 9.50
N TRP A 33 -8.26 9.27 8.55
CA TRP A 33 -8.67 8.24 7.60
C TRP A 33 -9.01 6.94 8.31
N SER A 34 -8.10 6.44 9.15
CA SER A 34 -8.32 5.18 9.89
C SER A 34 -9.51 5.25 10.86
N ALA A 35 -9.72 6.41 11.51
CA ALA A 35 -10.87 6.61 12.39
C ALA A 35 -12.23 6.54 11.65
N GLY A 36 -12.25 6.81 10.34
CA GLY A 36 -13.44 6.68 9.49
C GLY A 36 -13.66 5.28 8.91
N LEU A 37 -12.73 4.33 9.12
CA LEU A 37 -12.85 2.96 8.63
C LEU A 37 -13.60 2.07 9.65
N PRO A 38 -14.32 1.03 9.19
CA PRO A 38 -14.69 -0.05 10.07
C PRO A 38 -13.42 -0.66 10.71
N ARG A 39 -13.48 -1.05 11.98
CA ARG A 39 -12.31 -1.64 12.63
C ARG A 39 -11.95 -2.98 11.99
N PRO A 40 -10.73 -3.13 11.44
CA PRO A 40 -10.30 -4.37 10.81
C PRO A 40 -10.12 -5.49 11.84
N ARG A 41 -10.43 -6.72 11.45
CA ARG A 41 -10.05 -7.92 12.21
C ARG A 41 -8.58 -8.29 12.02
N ALA A 42 -8.03 -7.96 10.85
CA ALA A 42 -6.63 -8.08 10.51
C ALA A 42 -6.30 -7.16 9.32
N ILE A 43 -5.03 -6.88 9.12
CA ILE A 43 -4.53 -6.06 8.02
C ILE A 43 -3.61 -6.89 7.14
N LEU A 44 -3.86 -6.88 5.83
CA LEU A 44 -2.97 -7.46 4.82
C LEU A 44 -2.23 -6.35 4.10
N MET A 45 -0.91 -6.26 4.33
CA MET A 45 -0.04 -5.25 3.73
C MET A 45 0.68 -5.79 2.50
N VAL A 46 0.70 -5.00 1.43
CA VAL A 46 1.51 -5.23 0.23
C VAL A 46 2.38 -4.01 0.01
N SER A 47 3.65 -4.08 0.40
CA SER A 47 4.57 -2.93 0.34
C SER A 47 5.45 -2.96 -0.90
N ALA A 48 5.73 -1.78 -1.45
CA ALA A 48 6.70 -1.54 -2.51
C ALA A 48 8.13 -2.00 -2.16
N HIS A 49 8.41 -2.14 -0.86
CA HIS A 49 9.74 -2.48 -0.34
C HIS A 49 10.01 -3.97 -0.22
N TRP A 50 9.08 -4.81 -0.66
CA TRP A 50 9.30 -6.25 -0.65
C TRP A 50 8.90 -6.92 -1.95
N GLU A 51 9.88 -7.13 -2.79
CA GLU A 51 9.77 -7.92 -4.02
C GLU A 51 10.35 -9.30 -3.76
N GLU A 52 9.54 -10.34 -3.92
CA GLU A 52 9.96 -11.73 -3.74
C GLU A 52 9.06 -12.65 -4.57
N ALA A 53 9.66 -13.55 -5.35
CA ALA A 53 8.96 -14.53 -6.17
C ALA A 53 9.48 -15.95 -5.89
N PRO A 54 8.58 -16.94 -5.72
CA PRO A 54 7.13 -16.83 -5.74
C PRO A 54 6.61 -15.95 -4.59
N LEU A 55 5.34 -15.51 -4.67
CA LEU A 55 4.72 -14.67 -3.63
C LEU A 55 5.03 -15.24 -2.24
N ALA A 56 5.55 -14.37 -1.37
CA ALA A 56 5.96 -14.75 -0.03
C ALA A 56 5.06 -14.09 1.04
N LEU A 57 4.83 -14.81 2.12
CA LEU A 57 4.21 -14.31 3.34
C LEU A 57 5.29 -14.06 4.37
N GLY A 58 5.26 -12.90 5.00
CA GLY A 58 6.12 -12.54 6.12
C GLY A 58 5.77 -13.31 7.40
N SER A 59 6.37 -12.88 8.49
CA SER A 59 6.16 -13.51 9.79
C SER A 59 4.68 -13.53 10.16
N THR A 60 4.27 -14.62 10.76
CA THR A 60 2.95 -14.78 11.39
C THR A 60 3.01 -14.57 12.90
N GLU A 61 4.16 -14.15 13.40
CA GLU A 61 4.44 -13.80 14.79
C GLU A 61 4.99 -12.37 14.84
N THR A 62 4.98 -11.77 16.01
CA THR A 62 5.64 -10.48 16.22
C THR A 62 7.15 -10.68 16.19
N VAL A 63 7.82 -10.10 15.21
CA VAL A 63 9.25 -10.12 15.01
C VAL A 63 9.78 -8.69 14.83
N PRO A 64 11.10 -8.45 14.95
CA PRO A 64 11.66 -7.12 14.74
C PRO A 64 11.28 -6.51 13.38
N LEU A 65 11.06 -5.19 13.36
CA LEU A 65 10.81 -4.44 12.13
C LEU A 65 12.03 -4.47 11.20
N VAL A 66 11.80 -4.29 9.91
CA VAL A 66 12.84 -4.13 8.91
C VAL A 66 13.05 -2.65 8.65
N TYR A 67 14.17 -2.10 9.12
CA TYR A 67 14.57 -0.72 8.87
C TYR A 67 15.35 -0.65 7.55
N ASP A 68 14.63 -0.71 6.45
CA ASP A 68 15.16 -0.77 5.07
C ASP A 68 15.45 0.63 4.48
N PHE A 69 15.92 1.53 5.30
CA PHE A 69 16.34 2.88 4.94
C PHE A 69 17.66 3.23 5.65
N TRP A 70 18.34 4.26 5.18
CA TRP A 70 19.61 4.70 5.75
C TRP A 70 19.81 6.21 5.59
N GLY A 71 20.72 6.77 6.39
CA GLY A 71 21.07 8.20 6.34
C GLY A 71 20.08 9.12 7.04
N PHE A 72 19.15 8.58 7.81
CA PHE A 72 18.21 9.33 8.63
C PHE A 72 18.70 9.47 10.08
N PRO A 73 18.19 10.45 10.84
CA PRO A 73 18.44 10.57 12.27
C PRO A 73 18.13 9.30 13.06
N GLU A 74 18.89 9.06 14.14
CA GLU A 74 18.87 7.81 14.89
C GLU A 74 17.48 7.48 15.48
N HIS A 75 16.71 8.50 15.87
CA HIS A 75 15.39 8.28 16.47
C HIS A 75 14.40 7.54 15.57
N TYR A 76 14.53 7.62 14.24
CA TYR A 76 13.68 6.86 13.32
C TYR A 76 13.97 5.35 13.33
N TYR A 77 15.18 4.95 13.72
CA TYR A 77 15.54 3.53 13.92
C TYR A 77 15.06 2.99 15.28
N GLY A 78 14.53 3.87 16.12
CA GLY A 78 13.92 3.52 17.41
C GLY A 78 12.41 3.31 17.36
N VAL A 79 11.75 3.53 16.21
CA VAL A 79 10.31 3.30 16.04
C VAL A 79 9.99 1.84 16.30
N ARG A 80 8.91 1.58 17.03
CA ARG A 80 8.40 0.24 17.32
C ARG A 80 6.94 0.14 16.88
N TYR A 81 6.58 -1.01 16.35
CA TYR A 81 5.21 -1.35 16.01
C TYR A 81 5.02 -2.85 16.25
N GLU A 82 4.65 -3.21 17.46
CA GLU A 82 4.60 -4.60 17.92
C GLU A 82 3.20 -5.21 17.70
N ALA A 83 2.67 -5.09 16.47
CA ALA A 83 1.40 -5.68 16.12
C ALA A 83 1.43 -7.21 16.28
N PRO A 84 0.32 -7.82 16.70
CA PRO A 84 0.22 -9.29 16.72
C PRO A 84 0.45 -9.86 15.33
N GLY A 85 1.07 -11.03 15.26
CA GLY A 85 1.12 -11.82 14.05
C GLY A 85 -0.27 -12.33 13.64
N ALA A 86 -0.44 -12.65 12.37
CA ALA A 86 -1.72 -13.02 11.78
C ALA A 86 -1.73 -14.45 11.18
N PRO A 87 -1.53 -15.52 11.96
CA PRO A 87 -1.47 -16.89 11.42
C PRO A 87 -2.76 -17.32 10.72
N ALA A 88 -3.94 -16.98 11.26
CA ALA A 88 -5.21 -17.30 10.62
C ALA A 88 -5.38 -16.60 9.26
N LEU A 89 -4.95 -15.34 9.15
CA LEU A 89 -4.94 -14.62 7.88
C LEU A 89 -3.96 -15.27 6.89
N ALA A 90 -2.78 -15.68 7.35
CA ALA A 90 -1.80 -16.36 6.49
C ALA A 90 -2.36 -17.67 5.91
N ASP A 91 -3.13 -18.43 6.70
CA ASP A 91 -3.78 -19.65 6.23
C ASP A 91 -4.88 -19.34 5.21
N SER A 92 -5.69 -18.30 5.42
CA SER A 92 -6.70 -17.85 4.45
C SER A 92 -6.03 -17.41 3.14
N VAL A 93 -4.98 -16.60 3.20
CA VAL A 93 -4.19 -16.16 2.01
C VAL A 93 -3.63 -17.38 1.25
N ARG A 94 -2.99 -18.33 1.96
CA ARG A 94 -2.45 -19.56 1.34
C ARG A 94 -3.55 -20.36 0.65
N LYS A 95 -4.71 -20.51 1.29
CA LYS A 95 -5.85 -21.24 0.73
C LYS A 95 -6.35 -20.61 -0.56
N LEU A 96 -6.57 -19.30 -0.56
CA LEU A 96 -7.07 -18.56 -1.74
C LEU A 96 -6.09 -18.61 -2.90
N LEU A 97 -4.81 -18.36 -2.66
CA LEU A 97 -3.79 -18.31 -3.70
C LEU A 97 -3.47 -19.69 -4.27
N ARG A 98 -3.29 -20.70 -3.41
CA ARG A 98 -3.02 -22.09 -3.85
C ARG A 98 -4.22 -22.71 -4.56
N GLY A 99 -5.43 -22.44 -4.09
CA GLY A 99 -6.65 -22.87 -4.77
C GLY A 99 -6.77 -22.33 -6.20
N ALA A 100 -6.12 -21.21 -6.48
CA ALA A 100 -6.02 -20.60 -7.80
C ALA A 100 -4.69 -20.91 -8.52
N GLY A 101 -3.90 -21.89 -8.05
CA GLY A 101 -2.65 -22.32 -8.68
C GLY A 101 -1.47 -21.36 -8.52
N THR A 102 -1.53 -20.40 -7.59
CA THR A 102 -0.43 -19.46 -7.34
C THR A 102 0.52 -20.05 -6.29
N PRO A 103 1.82 -20.23 -6.59
CA PRO A 103 2.80 -20.66 -5.61
C PRO A 103 2.92 -19.63 -4.49
N VAL A 104 3.01 -20.12 -3.26
CA VAL A 104 3.16 -19.29 -2.06
C VAL A 104 4.21 -19.90 -1.16
N GLN A 105 5.18 -19.09 -0.73
CA GLN A 105 6.20 -19.46 0.24
C GLN A 105 6.01 -18.70 1.56
N GLY A 106 6.71 -19.05 2.61
CA GLY A 106 6.75 -18.34 3.87
C GLY A 106 8.16 -17.90 4.20
N ILE A 107 8.31 -16.70 4.72
CA ILE A 107 9.58 -16.17 5.24
C ILE A 107 9.34 -15.74 6.69
N PRO A 108 9.46 -16.69 7.65
CA PRO A 108 8.99 -16.49 9.02
C PRO A 108 9.75 -15.40 9.79
N ASP A 109 10.96 -15.07 9.37
CA ASP A 109 11.80 -14.04 10.01
C ASP A 109 11.60 -12.64 9.39
N ARG A 110 10.76 -12.52 8.36
CA ARG A 110 10.50 -11.25 7.69
C ARG A 110 9.47 -10.44 8.47
N GLY A 111 9.95 -9.39 9.17
CA GLY A 111 9.12 -8.40 9.82
C GLY A 111 8.54 -7.37 8.85
N LEU A 112 7.76 -6.42 9.39
CA LEU A 112 7.19 -5.32 8.63
C LEU A 112 8.30 -4.34 8.22
N ASP A 113 8.34 -3.95 6.94
CA ASP A 113 9.22 -2.90 6.44
C ASP A 113 8.62 -1.50 6.65
N HIS A 114 9.39 -0.44 6.34
CA HIS A 114 8.92 0.93 6.59
C HIS A 114 7.69 1.30 5.76
N GLY A 115 7.51 0.73 4.58
CA GLY A 115 6.28 0.91 3.81
C GLY A 115 5.04 0.34 4.50
N ALA A 116 5.21 -0.61 5.42
CA ALA A 116 4.13 -1.14 6.23
C ALA A 116 4.01 -0.40 7.57
N TYR A 117 5.06 -0.37 8.40
CA TYR A 117 4.91 0.10 9.77
C TYR A 117 4.80 1.64 9.89
N VAL A 118 5.45 2.43 9.01
CA VAL A 118 5.39 3.90 9.11
C VAL A 118 3.96 4.42 9.03
N PRO A 119 3.16 4.07 8.01
CA PRO A 119 1.76 4.51 8.00
C PRO A 119 0.91 3.83 9.08
N LEU A 120 1.20 2.59 9.46
CA LEU A 120 0.41 1.89 10.48
C LEU A 120 0.56 2.49 11.88
N VAL A 121 1.73 3.03 12.23
CA VAL A 121 1.95 3.76 13.49
C VAL A 121 0.98 4.95 13.60
N GLU A 122 0.70 5.64 12.49
CA GLU A 122 -0.19 6.79 12.47
C GLU A 122 -1.67 6.38 12.38
N MET A 123 -1.96 5.33 11.61
CA MET A 123 -3.34 4.87 11.38
C MET A 123 -3.88 4.03 12.55
N PHE A 124 -3.05 3.21 13.17
CA PHE A 124 -3.43 2.25 14.22
C PHE A 124 -2.38 2.21 15.32
N PRO A 125 -2.19 3.32 16.07
CA PRO A 125 -1.07 3.49 17.02
C PRO A 125 -1.08 2.47 18.18
N ASP A 126 -2.23 1.90 18.52
CA ASP A 126 -2.33 0.88 19.58
C ASP A 126 -1.67 -0.45 19.19
N ALA A 127 -1.33 -0.65 17.92
CA ALA A 127 -0.69 -1.85 17.37
C ALA A 127 -1.36 -3.16 17.80
N ASP A 128 -2.70 -3.16 17.98
CA ASP A 128 -3.48 -4.29 18.54
C ASP A 128 -4.22 -5.09 17.47
N ILE A 129 -4.11 -4.71 16.20
CA ILE A 129 -4.70 -5.40 15.05
C ILE A 129 -3.64 -6.33 14.44
N PRO A 130 -3.94 -7.62 14.23
CA PRO A 130 -3.02 -8.55 13.58
C PRO A 130 -2.64 -8.08 12.17
N VAL A 131 -1.34 -8.10 11.84
CA VAL A 131 -0.82 -7.69 10.53
C VAL A 131 -0.07 -8.83 9.87
N LEU A 132 -0.36 -9.04 8.59
CA LEU A 132 0.43 -9.89 7.70
C LEU A 132 0.93 -9.04 6.53
N GLN A 133 2.21 -9.11 6.25
CA GLN A 133 2.77 -8.54 5.03
C GLN A 133 3.02 -9.63 4.00
N ILE A 134 2.72 -9.33 2.73
CA ILE A 134 3.04 -10.20 1.60
C ILE A 134 3.89 -9.46 0.58
N SER A 135 4.69 -10.21 -0.18
CA SER A 135 5.56 -9.65 -1.21
C SER A 135 4.81 -9.29 -2.49
N LEU A 136 5.44 -8.43 -3.31
CA LEU A 136 5.15 -8.27 -4.72
C LEU A 136 5.88 -9.36 -5.51
N PRO A 137 5.19 -10.34 -6.10
CA PRO A 137 5.85 -11.42 -6.86
C PRO A 137 6.31 -10.99 -8.25
N THR A 138 5.91 -9.81 -8.67
CA THR A 138 6.19 -9.17 -9.97
C THR A 138 5.86 -7.70 -9.89
N LEU A 139 6.30 -6.90 -10.87
CA LEU A 139 5.84 -5.52 -11.07
C LEU A 139 4.85 -5.38 -12.25
N ASP A 140 4.43 -6.49 -12.86
CA ASP A 140 3.45 -6.52 -13.95
C ASP A 140 2.04 -6.17 -13.39
N PRO A 141 1.42 -5.04 -13.82
CA PRO A 141 0.14 -4.58 -13.30
C PRO A 141 -1.00 -5.60 -13.42
N GLN A 142 -1.10 -6.28 -14.57
CA GLN A 142 -2.17 -7.25 -14.81
C GLN A 142 -2.06 -8.47 -13.89
N LYS A 143 -0.83 -8.94 -13.66
CA LYS A 143 -0.59 -10.07 -12.74
C LYS A 143 -0.86 -9.68 -11.29
N LEU A 144 -0.52 -8.45 -10.90
CA LEU A 144 -0.81 -7.93 -9.57
C LEU A 144 -2.32 -7.77 -9.35
N MET A 145 -3.07 -7.27 -10.33
CA MET A 145 -4.53 -7.26 -10.27
C MET A 145 -5.10 -8.68 -10.12
N ALA A 146 -4.55 -9.65 -10.83
CA ALA A 146 -4.99 -11.04 -10.69
C ALA A 146 -4.70 -11.60 -9.27
N VAL A 147 -3.62 -11.18 -8.61
CA VAL A 147 -3.38 -11.48 -7.19
C VAL A 147 -4.45 -10.82 -6.32
N GLY A 148 -4.72 -9.53 -6.52
CA GLY A 148 -5.74 -8.78 -5.78
C GLY A 148 -7.12 -9.42 -5.87
N ARG A 149 -7.58 -9.81 -7.07
CA ARG A 149 -8.86 -10.52 -7.27
C ARG A 149 -8.98 -11.79 -6.43
N LYS A 150 -7.90 -12.56 -6.32
CA LYS A 150 -7.87 -13.78 -5.51
C LYS A 150 -7.97 -13.49 -4.01
N LEU A 151 -7.48 -12.32 -3.58
CA LEU A 151 -7.50 -11.89 -2.19
C LEU A 151 -8.79 -11.13 -1.81
N ALA A 152 -9.58 -10.68 -2.79
CA ALA A 152 -10.82 -9.92 -2.57
C ALA A 152 -11.78 -10.51 -1.52
N PRO A 153 -11.99 -11.86 -1.45
CA PRO A 153 -12.87 -12.46 -0.45
C PRO A 153 -12.48 -12.17 1.00
N LEU A 154 -11.21 -11.86 1.28
CA LEU A 154 -10.75 -11.52 2.63
C LEU A 154 -11.44 -10.27 3.18
N ARG A 155 -11.86 -9.35 2.30
CA ARG A 155 -12.56 -8.13 2.68
C ARG A 155 -13.91 -8.44 3.36
N ASP A 156 -14.59 -9.48 2.90
CA ASP A 156 -15.84 -9.96 3.50
C ASP A 156 -15.61 -10.66 4.86
N GLU A 157 -14.36 -11.06 5.13
CA GLU A 157 -13.92 -11.62 6.41
C GLU A 157 -13.44 -10.55 7.41
N GLY A 158 -13.58 -9.26 7.06
CA GLY A 158 -13.15 -8.13 7.90
C GLY A 158 -11.64 -7.83 7.80
N VAL A 159 -10.97 -8.24 6.72
CA VAL A 159 -9.56 -7.96 6.49
C VAL A 159 -9.42 -6.68 5.65
N LEU A 160 -8.66 -5.72 6.18
CA LEU A 160 -8.26 -4.52 5.45
C LEU A 160 -7.08 -4.86 4.53
N ILE A 161 -7.28 -4.75 3.21
CA ILE A 161 -6.21 -4.93 2.23
C ILE A 161 -5.59 -3.57 1.91
N VAL A 162 -4.28 -3.44 2.10
CA VAL A 162 -3.55 -2.19 1.93
C VAL A 162 -2.38 -2.38 0.96
N GLY A 163 -2.48 -1.75 -0.20
CA GLY A 163 -1.33 -1.55 -1.09
C GLY A 163 -0.57 -0.30 -0.66
N SER A 164 0.68 -0.46 -0.31
CA SER A 164 1.52 0.61 0.22
C SER A 164 2.68 0.91 -0.73
N GLY A 165 2.66 2.11 -1.28
CA GLY A 165 3.65 2.60 -2.23
C GLY A 165 3.81 4.11 -2.15
N PHE A 166 3.97 4.77 -3.30
CA PHE A 166 3.96 6.23 -3.40
C PHE A 166 3.45 6.64 -4.79
N PHE A 167 2.53 7.60 -4.84
CA PHE A 167 1.85 7.93 -6.09
C PHE A 167 2.76 8.49 -7.17
N THR A 168 3.83 9.22 -6.79
CA THR A 168 4.99 9.51 -7.64
C THR A 168 6.27 9.24 -6.86
N HIS A 169 7.27 8.58 -7.47
CA HIS A 169 8.50 8.21 -6.76
C HIS A 169 9.75 8.31 -7.65
N ASN A 170 10.32 9.53 -7.73
CA ASN A 170 11.60 9.77 -8.40
C ASN A 170 12.50 10.67 -7.55
N LEU A 171 13.20 10.07 -6.59
CA LEU A 171 14.11 10.78 -5.70
C LEU A 171 15.31 11.39 -6.42
N ALA A 172 15.73 10.80 -7.55
CA ALA A 172 16.86 11.32 -8.34
C ALA A 172 16.49 12.65 -9.02
N ALA A 173 15.27 12.76 -9.56
CA ALA A 173 14.79 14.00 -10.17
C ALA A 173 14.62 15.13 -9.14
N LEU A 174 14.25 14.81 -7.89
CA LEU A 174 14.10 15.80 -6.83
C LEU A 174 15.40 16.46 -6.42
N ARG A 175 16.53 15.74 -6.44
CA ARG A 175 17.86 16.26 -6.04
C ARG A 175 18.32 17.44 -6.88
N HIS A 176 17.79 17.61 -8.08
CA HIS A 176 18.17 18.66 -9.04
C HIS A 176 17.17 19.82 -9.07
N GLN A 177 16.18 19.82 -8.15
CA GLN A 177 15.15 20.86 -8.10
C GLN A 177 15.36 21.82 -6.93
N GLY A 178 15.17 23.11 -7.19
CA GLY A 178 15.31 24.19 -6.20
C GLY A 178 14.15 24.32 -5.20
N GLY A 179 13.41 23.24 -4.94
CA GLY A 179 12.23 23.21 -4.07
C GLY A 179 10.90 23.34 -4.85
N GLY A 180 9.77 23.15 -4.13
CA GLY A 180 8.44 23.16 -4.71
C GLY A 180 8.03 21.84 -5.34
N VAL A 181 6.88 21.84 -6.04
CA VAL A 181 6.32 20.65 -6.70
C VAL A 181 6.82 20.61 -8.15
N PRO A 182 7.51 19.54 -8.55
CA PRO A 182 7.94 19.37 -9.93
C PRO A 182 6.74 19.24 -10.89
N GLY A 183 6.84 19.80 -12.10
CA GLY A 183 5.80 19.69 -13.12
C GLY A 183 5.43 18.25 -13.42
N TRP A 184 6.42 17.36 -13.56
CA TRP A 184 6.18 15.94 -13.81
C TRP A 184 5.39 15.23 -12.71
N SER A 185 5.60 15.64 -11.43
CA SER A 185 4.88 15.06 -10.30
C SER A 185 3.42 15.54 -10.29
N ALA A 186 3.20 16.83 -10.52
CA ALA A 186 1.85 17.40 -10.64
C ALA A 186 1.08 16.83 -11.84
N GLU A 187 1.71 16.73 -13.00
CA GLU A 187 1.10 16.19 -14.22
C GLU A 187 0.71 14.72 -14.07
N PHE A 188 1.55 13.90 -13.43
CA PHE A 188 1.24 12.51 -13.14
C PHE A 188 0.10 12.40 -12.12
N ASP A 189 0.11 13.20 -11.07
CA ASP A 189 -0.93 13.20 -10.04
C ASP A 189 -2.30 13.57 -10.64
N ASP A 190 -2.34 14.65 -11.42
CA ASP A 190 -3.56 15.09 -12.11
C ASP A 190 -4.09 14.05 -13.10
N TRP A 191 -3.18 13.39 -13.85
CA TRP A 191 -3.55 12.32 -14.76
C TRP A 191 -4.13 11.12 -13.99
N GLY A 192 -3.45 10.70 -12.93
CA GLY A 192 -3.86 9.55 -12.13
C GLY A 192 -5.19 9.77 -11.42
N ASP A 193 -5.44 10.99 -10.89
CA ASP A 193 -6.74 11.33 -10.31
C ASP A 193 -7.86 11.20 -11.35
N ARG A 194 -7.65 11.71 -12.57
CA ARG A 194 -8.63 11.56 -13.65
C ARG A 194 -8.85 10.10 -14.05
N ALA A 195 -7.78 9.31 -14.20
CA ALA A 195 -7.87 7.89 -14.56
C ALA A 195 -8.62 7.09 -13.48
N LEU A 196 -8.31 7.33 -12.20
CA LEU A 196 -8.98 6.68 -11.07
C LEU A 196 -10.48 7.04 -11.03
N ARG A 197 -10.84 8.32 -11.17
CA ARG A 197 -12.23 8.78 -11.19
C ARG A 197 -13.02 8.26 -12.40
N ALA A 198 -12.35 8.13 -13.53
CA ALA A 198 -12.94 7.56 -14.74
C ALA A 198 -12.99 6.03 -14.72
N GLN A 199 -12.37 5.38 -13.73
CA GLN A 199 -12.18 3.93 -13.65
C GLN A 199 -11.48 3.38 -14.90
N ASP A 200 -10.58 4.17 -15.49
CA ASP A 200 -9.83 3.81 -16.69
C ASP A 200 -8.66 2.89 -16.31
N ILE A 201 -9.02 1.62 -16.06
CA ILE A 201 -8.06 0.61 -15.62
C ILE A 201 -7.02 0.32 -16.70
N ASP A 202 -7.40 0.37 -17.96
CA ASP A 202 -6.47 0.12 -19.07
C ASP A 202 -5.40 1.23 -19.12
N ALA A 203 -5.81 2.50 -18.94
CA ALA A 203 -4.86 3.61 -18.85
C ALA A 203 -3.94 3.47 -17.63
N LEU A 204 -4.48 3.07 -16.47
CA LEU A 204 -3.66 2.83 -15.26
C LEU A 204 -2.67 1.68 -15.45
N ILE A 205 -3.06 0.59 -16.10
CA ILE A 205 -2.16 -0.53 -16.41
C ILE A 205 -1.02 -0.10 -17.32
N ASP A 206 -1.31 0.72 -18.33
CA ASP A 206 -0.33 1.21 -19.30
C ASP A 206 0.18 2.63 -18.95
N PHE A 207 0.27 2.96 -17.68
CA PHE A 207 0.58 4.30 -17.17
C PHE A 207 1.91 4.87 -17.72
N GLU A 208 2.87 4.04 -18.04
CA GLU A 208 4.14 4.47 -18.62
C GLU A 208 4.00 5.12 -20.00
N HIS A 209 2.93 4.80 -20.74
CA HIS A 209 2.66 5.32 -22.09
C HIS A 209 1.45 6.26 -22.14
N THR A 210 0.46 6.05 -21.29
CA THR A 210 -0.79 6.83 -21.28
C THR A 210 -0.71 8.09 -20.44
N SER A 211 0.20 8.13 -19.46
CA SER A 211 0.40 9.32 -18.65
C SER A 211 1.45 10.26 -19.24
N PRO A 212 1.36 11.57 -19.01
CA PRO A 212 2.30 12.54 -19.55
C PRO A 212 3.72 12.41 -18.96
N ALA A 213 3.84 11.82 -17.79
CA ALA A 213 5.11 11.76 -17.04
C ALA A 213 5.42 10.38 -16.44
N GLY A 214 4.76 9.29 -16.89
CA GLY A 214 4.81 7.98 -16.25
C GLY A 214 6.22 7.45 -15.99
N LYS A 215 7.07 7.43 -17.00
CA LYS A 215 8.47 6.97 -16.87
C LYS A 215 9.34 7.89 -16.03
N LEU A 216 8.99 9.18 -15.96
CA LEU A 216 9.71 10.14 -15.13
C LEU A 216 9.23 10.09 -13.68
N ALA A 217 7.92 9.92 -13.47
CA ALA A 217 7.33 9.75 -12.15
C ALA A 217 7.78 8.43 -11.49
N HIS A 218 7.92 7.37 -12.30
CA HIS A 218 8.35 6.06 -11.88
C HIS A 218 9.46 5.50 -12.78
N PRO A 219 10.73 5.89 -12.57
CA PRO A 219 11.87 5.27 -13.26
C PRO A 219 11.96 3.76 -13.04
N ARG A 220 11.44 3.32 -11.91
CA ARG A 220 11.13 1.95 -11.54
C ARG A 220 9.72 1.91 -10.94
N THR A 221 8.95 0.88 -11.22
CA THR A 221 7.50 0.88 -11.01
C THR A 221 7.02 0.32 -9.68
N GLU A 222 7.96 -0.07 -8.79
CA GLU A 222 7.67 -0.76 -7.53
C GLU A 222 6.75 0.05 -6.59
N HIS A 223 6.89 1.39 -6.55
CA HIS A 223 6.04 2.23 -5.70
C HIS A 223 4.63 2.45 -6.24
N PHE A 224 4.41 2.23 -7.54
CA PHE A 224 3.07 2.27 -8.13
C PHE A 224 2.41 0.88 -8.16
N ALA A 225 3.22 -0.19 -8.15
CA ALA A 225 2.78 -1.57 -8.24
C ALA A 225 1.74 -2.01 -7.19
N PRO A 226 1.82 -1.62 -5.90
CA PRO A 226 0.82 -2.01 -4.91
C PRO A 226 -0.60 -1.53 -5.23
N LEU A 227 -0.76 -0.45 -6.00
CA LEU A 227 -2.06 0.04 -6.47
C LEU A 227 -2.82 -1.06 -7.23
N PHE A 228 -2.12 -1.84 -8.05
CA PHE A 228 -2.77 -2.88 -8.87
C PHE A 228 -3.28 -4.06 -8.05
N VAL A 229 -2.63 -4.40 -6.94
CA VAL A 229 -3.20 -5.38 -5.99
C VAL A 229 -4.48 -4.82 -5.36
N THR A 230 -4.46 -3.54 -4.99
CA THR A 230 -5.64 -2.86 -4.42
C THR A 230 -6.80 -2.80 -5.41
N LEU A 231 -6.53 -2.37 -6.66
CA LEU A 231 -7.54 -2.33 -7.72
C LEU A 231 -8.14 -3.71 -7.99
N GLY A 232 -7.31 -4.75 -8.03
CA GLY A 232 -7.81 -6.12 -8.20
C GLY A 232 -8.65 -6.61 -7.03
N ALA A 233 -8.27 -6.25 -5.78
CA ALA A 233 -9.04 -6.61 -4.59
C ALA A 233 -10.36 -5.83 -4.48
N ALA A 234 -10.49 -4.70 -5.17
CA ALA A 234 -11.65 -3.83 -5.15
C ALA A 234 -12.40 -3.78 -6.49
N GLU A 235 -12.20 -4.72 -7.39
CA GLU A 235 -12.75 -4.67 -8.75
C GLU A 235 -14.27 -4.44 -8.79
N ASP A 236 -15.02 -4.99 -7.82
CA ASP A 236 -16.47 -4.81 -7.69
C ASP A 236 -16.87 -3.46 -7.07
N ASP A 237 -15.93 -2.66 -6.59
CA ASP A 237 -16.15 -1.41 -5.83
C ASP A 237 -15.41 -0.22 -6.43
N LEU A 238 -14.91 -0.31 -7.65
CA LEU A 238 -14.14 0.77 -8.29
C LEU A 238 -14.96 2.06 -8.46
N ASP A 239 -16.25 1.94 -8.65
CA ASP A 239 -17.20 3.06 -8.74
C ASP A 239 -17.32 3.84 -7.42
N ARG A 240 -16.90 3.26 -6.31
CA ARG A 240 -16.84 3.87 -4.97
C ARG A 240 -15.44 4.35 -4.61
N GLY A 241 -14.52 4.33 -5.58
CA GLY A 241 -13.15 4.82 -5.41
C GLY A 241 -13.10 6.32 -5.14
N ARG A 242 -12.31 6.72 -4.14
CA ARG A 242 -12.11 8.13 -3.81
C ARG A 242 -10.69 8.39 -3.32
N SER A 243 -10.12 9.52 -3.72
CA SER A 243 -8.92 10.05 -3.09
C SER A 243 -9.28 10.54 -1.68
N VAL A 244 -8.55 10.06 -0.68
CA VAL A 244 -8.76 10.43 0.74
C VAL A 244 -7.67 11.40 1.19
N ILE A 245 -6.45 11.17 0.75
CA ILE A 245 -5.32 12.07 0.97
C ILE A 245 -4.79 12.45 -0.41
N ASP A 246 -4.49 13.73 -0.60
CA ASP A 246 -3.86 14.27 -1.80
C ASP A 246 -2.76 15.28 -1.45
N GLY A 247 -2.28 16.00 -2.45
CA GLY A 247 -1.20 16.96 -2.29
C GLY A 247 0.18 16.33 -2.39
N PHE A 248 1.18 17.07 -1.92
CA PHE A 248 2.58 16.73 -2.16
C PHE A 248 3.39 16.74 -0.88
N TRP A 249 4.31 15.79 -0.77
CA TRP A 249 5.29 15.72 0.30
C TRP A 249 6.69 15.72 -0.33
N MET A 250 7.50 16.71 0.02
CA MET A 250 8.83 16.93 -0.59
C MET A 250 8.81 16.95 -2.13
N GLY A 251 7.70 17.41 -2.73
CA GLY A 251 7.52 17.46 -4.19
C GLY A 251 7.00 16.18 -4.84
N LEU A 252 6.81 15.10 -4.10
CA LEU A 252 6.19 13.86 -4.55
C LEU A 252 4.70 13.86 -4.23
N ALA A 253 3.87 13.37 -5.13
CA ALA A 253 2.44 13.25 -4.90
C ALA A 253 2.17 12.16 -3.85
N LYS A 254 1.49 12.54 -2.75
CA LYS A 254 1.13 11.63 -1.64
C LYS A 254 -0.29 11.07 -1.75
N ARG A 255 -0.88 11.10 -2.97
CA ARG A 255 -2.25 10.64 -3.20
C ARG A 255 -2.46 9.23 -2.64
N SER A 256 -3.53 9.11 -1.84
CA SER A 256 -3.95 7.84 -1.26
C SER A 256 -5.44 7.65 -1.52
N VAL A 257 -5.83 6.42 -1.83
CA VAL A 257 -7.15 6.12 -2.39
C VAL A 257 -7.81 4.99 -1.61
N GLN A 258 -9.10 5.13 -1.38
CA GLN A 258 -9.96 4.10 -0.81
C GLN A 258 -10.96 3.61 -1.85
N PHE A 259 -11.19 2.32 -1.90
CA PHE A 259 -12.20 1.65 -2.73
C PHE A 259 -13.14 0.85 -1.84
N GLY A 260 -14.44 1.17 -1.92
CA GLY A 260 -15.47 0.57 -1.08
C GLY A 260 -15.78 1.32 0.20
#